data_d435e36cecab0167b615fad362b4695c
#
_entry.id   d435e36cecab0167b615fad362b4695c
#
_cell.length_a   1.000
_cell.length_b   1.000
_cell.length_c   1.000
_cell.angle_alpha   90.00
_cell.angle_beta   90.00
_cell.angle_gamma   90.00
#
_symmetry.space_group_name_H-M   'P 1'
#
loop_
_entity.id
_entity.type
_entity.pdbx_description
1 polymer ?
#
loop_
_entity_poly.entity_id
_entity_poly.type
_entity_poly.pdbx_seq_one_letter_code
_entity_poly.pdbx_strand_id
1 'polypeptide(L)'
;MNQPDTITPDKVMAILETHPESILLDVRTPAEFAGRHAVDARNIPLDALPTSSTLSKEVPICILCEKGGRAAIAADHLLKNGYSQVHVVEGGTQAWIAAGLPIVSLGKKSISIERQVRIAAGGLVLLGVILGFLINHVFLLLSGFVGAGLILAGITDWCGMGLLLARAPWNR
;
A
#
# COMPACT_ATOMS: atom_id res chain seq x y z
N MET A 1 12.18 8.28 -20.04
CA MET A 1 11.93 7.82 -18.65
C MET A 1 11.27 6.46 -18.78
N ASN A 2 11.94 5.38 -18.34
CA ASN A 2 11.31 4.05 -18.34
C ASN A 2 10.17 4.06 -17.32
N GLN A 3 8.95 3.82 -17.78
CA GLN A 3 7.86 3.54 -16.88
C GLN A 3 8.05 2.13 -16.30
N PRO A 4 7.70 1.92 -15.01
CA PRO A 4 7.78 0.59 -14.42
C PRO A 4 6.86 -0.38 -15.18
N ASP A 5 7.40 -1.53 -15.53
CA ASP A 5 6.63 -2.59 -16.19
C ASP A 5 5.66 -3.22 -15.18
N THR A 6 4.39 -3.33 -15.57
CA THR A 6 3.35 -3.93 -14.74
C THR A 6 3.05 -5.33 -15.25
N ILE A 7 3.21 -6.34 -14.39
CA ILE A 7 3.07 -7.75 -14.75
C ILE A 7 2.08 -8.48 -13.85
N THR A 8 1.42 -9.49 -14.39
CA THR A 8 0.45 -10.33 -13.64
C THR A 8 1.15 -11.21 -12.60
N PRO A 9 0.46 -11.61 -11.52
CA PRO A 9 1.00 -12.52 -10.52
C PRO A 9 1.61 -13.80 -11.10
N ASP A 10 1.01 -14.39 -12.12
CA ASP A 10 1.52 -15.62 -12.77
C ASP A 10 2.88 -15.38 -13.46
N LYS A 11 3.05 -14.22 -14.10
CA LYS A 11 4.35 -13.84 -14.69
C LYS A 11 5.41 -13.63 -13.64
N VAL A 12 5.04 -13.09 -12.47
CA VAL A 12 5.96 -12.96 -11.32
C VAL A 12 6.44 -14.33 -10.88
N MET A 13 5.54 -15.31 -10.74
CA MET A 13 5.91 -16.69 -10.40
C MET A 13 6.89 -17.27 -11.39
N ALA A 14 6.66 -17.09 -12.69
CA ALA A 14 7.60 -17.53 -13.73
C ALA A 14 8.99 -16.87 -13.61
N ILE A 15 9.05 -15.57 -13.24
CA ILE A 15 10.32 -14.88 -12.97
C ILE A 15 11.03 -15.50 -11.76
N LEU A 16 10.30 -15.71 -10.65
CA LEU A 16 10.87 -16.30 -9.43
C LEU A 16 11.39 -17.73 -9.63
N GLU A 17 10.73 -18.50 -10.50
CA GLU A 17 11.16 -19.87 -10.87
C GLU A 17 12.40 -19.87 -11.76
N THR A 18 12.49 -18.94 -12.73
CA THR A 18 13.61 -18.88 -13.67
C THR A 18 14.82 -18.12 -13.12
N HIS A 19 14.59 -17.21 -12.20
CA HIS A 19 15.59 -16.37 -11.53
C HIS A 19 15.45 -16.46 -10.01
N PRO A 20 15.97 -17.53 -9.36
CA PRO A 20 15.81 -17.75 -7.92
C PRO A 20 16.42 -16.64 -7.04
N GLU A 21 17.33 -15.84 -7.59
CA GLU A 21 17.91 -14.65 -6.96
C GLU A 21 16.99 -13.43 -6.92
N SER A 22 15.86 -13.48 -7.67
CA SER A 22 14.89 -12.38 -7.75
C SER A 22 14.30 -12.04 -6.39
N ILE A 23 13.94 -10.78 -6.22
CA ILE A 23 13.38 -10.28 -4.97
C ILE A 23 11.89 -10.01 -5.15
N LEU A 24 11.05 -10.69 -4.36
CA LEU A 24 9.65 -10.33 -4.19
C LEU A 24 9.56 -9.34 -3.03
N LEU A 25 9.34 -8.06 -3.35
CA LEU A 25 9.38 -6.94 -2.41
C LEU A 25 7.98 -6.46 -2.05
N ASP A 26 7.58 -6.56 -0.80
CA ASP A 26 6.33 -6.01 -0.29
C ASP A 26 6.59 -4.66 0.39
N VAL A 27 6.03 -3.58 -0.17
CA VAL A 27 6.22 -2.20 0.31
C VAL A 27 5.09 -1.71 1.22
N ARG A 28 4.28 -2.63 1.74
CA ARG A 28 3.26 -2.33 2.75
C ARG A 28 3.88 -2.13 4.13
N THR A 29 3.06 -1.64 5.06
CA THR A 29 3.48 -1.52 6.46
C THR A 29 3.76 -2.90 7.08
N PRO A 30 4.63 -2.98 8.12
CA PRO A 30 4.89 -4.24 8.81
C PRO A 30 3.63 -4.90 9.35
N ALA A 31 2.65 -4.13 9.82
CA ALA A 31 1.39 -4.65 10.33
C ALA A 31 0.53 -5.30 9.23
N GLU A 32 0.48 -4.71 8.02
CA GLU A 32 -0.20 -5.30 6.87
C GLU A 32 0.50 -6.59 6.43
N PHE A 33 1.84 -6.56 6.36
CA PHE A 33 2.66 -7.70 6.00
C PHE A 33 2.52 -8.84 7.01
N ALA A 34 2.59 -8.56 8.31
CA ALA A 34 2.41 -9.55 9.36
C ALA A 34 1.02 -10.19 9.33
N GLY A 35 -0.01 -9.49 8.88
CA GLY A 35 -1.36 -10.03 8.74
C GLY A 35 -1.46 -11.12 7.68
N ARG A 36 -0.91 -10.86 6.51
CA ARG A 36 -0.83 -11.78 5.36
C ARG A 36 0.15 -11.24 4.33
N HIS A 37 0.94 -12.09 3.72
CA HIS A 37 1.87 -11.72 2.65
C HIS A 37 2.14 -12.92 1.72
N ALA A 38 2.69 -12.66 0.53
CA ALA A 38 3.16 -13.71 -0.37
C ALA A 38 4.34 -14.45 0.27
N VAL A 39 4.38 -15.77 0.09
CA VAL A 39 5.53 -16.59 0.55
C VAL A 39 6.81 -16.03 -0.05
N ASP A 40 7.89 -16.05 0.72
CA ASP A 40 9.23 -15.54 0.36
C ASP A 40 9.28 -14.03 0.05
N ALA A 41 8.20 -13.28 0.24
CA ALA A 41 8.21 -11.84 0.10
C ALA A 41 9.02 -11.19 1.24
N ARG A 42 9.88 -10.23 0.86
CA ARG A 42 10.64 -9.38 1.79
C ARG A 42 9.90 -8.09 2.03
N ASN A 43 9.65 -7.73 3.27
CA ASN A 43 9.00 -6.47 3.59
C ASN A 43 10.01 -5.33 3.78
N ILE A 44 9.89 -4.30 2.97
CA ILE A 44 10.55 -3.00 3.15
C ILE A 44 9.48 -1.94 2.90
N PRO A 45 8.94 -1.31 3.94
CA PRO A 45 7.92 -0.26 3.79
C PRO A 45 8.36 0.85 2.85
N LEU A 46 7.41 1.43 2.12
CA LEU A 46 7.68 2.46 1.12
C LEU A 46 8.49 3.65 1.67
N ASP A 47 8.24 4.05 2.91
CA ASP A 47 8.93 5.14 3.59
C ASP A 47 10.36 4.77 4.04
N ALA A 48 10.67 3.49 4.15
CA ALA A 48 12.00 2.98 4.48
C ALA A 48 12.86 2.65 3.25
N LEU A 49 12.27 2.66 2.04
CA LEU A 49 12.96 2.29 0.81
C LEU A 49 14.19 3.17 0.50
N PRO A 50 14.17 4.50 0.70
CA PRO A 50 15.31 5.37 0.39
C PRO A 50 16.57 5.07 1.19
N THR A 51 16.42 4.49 2.39
CA THR A 51 17.53 4.18 3.29
C THR A 51 18.02 2.74 3.17
N SER A 52 17.31 1.90 2.41
CA SER A 52 17.64 0.48 2.26
C SER A 52 18.72 0.25 1.19
N SER A 53 19.97 0.13 1.62
CA SER A 53 21.09 -0.28 0.75
C SER A 53 21.19 -1.81 0.53
N THR A 54 20.20 -2.57 0.96
CA THR A 54 20.25 -4.04 1.03
C THR A 54 19.70 -4.76 -0.21
N LEU A 55 19.22 -4.02 -1.22
CA LEU A 55 18.73 -4.60 -2.46
C LEU A 55 19.84 -4.63 -3.52
N SER A 56 20.02 -5.79 -4.17
CA SER A 56 20.91 -5.89 -5.34
C SER A 56 20.27 -5.19 -6.55
N LYS A 57 21.08 -4.47 -7.34
CA LYS A 57 20.63 -3.80 -8.56
C LYS A 57 20.63 -4.71 -9.79
N GLU A 58 21.22 -5.88 -9.66
CA GLU A 58 21.48 -6.80 -10.78
C GLU A 58 20.45 -7.89 -10.93
N VAL A 59 19.51 -7.97 -9.98
CA VAL A 59 18.47 -9.00 -9.95
C VAL A 59 17.08 -8.40 -10.21
N PRO A 60 16.15 -9.18 -10.78
CA PRO A 60 14.76 -8.74 -10.93
C PRO A 60 14.11 -8.45 -9.58
N ILE A 61 13.39 -7.33 -9.49
CA ILE A 61 12.63 -6.94 -8.30
C ILE A 61 11.16 -6.83 -8.68
N CYS A 62 10.33 -7.72 -8.11
CA CYS A 62 8.88 -7.70 -8.28
C CYS A 62 8.24 -7.06 -7.04
N ILE A 63 7.54 -5.94 -7.21
CA ILE A 63 7.04 -5.12 -6.11
C ILE A 63 5.56 -5.33 -5.88
N LEU A 64 5.22 -5.71 -4.65
CA LEU A 64 3.86 -5.85 -4.13
C LEU A 64 3.47 -4.68 -3.23
N CYS A 65 2.21 -4.29 -3.32
CA CYS A 65 1.49 -3.59 -2.25
C CYS A 65 0.06 -4.11 -2.20
N GLU A 66 -0.87 -3.48 -1.54
CA GLU A 66 -2.24 -4.00 -1.44
C GLU A 66 -2.95 -4.07 -2.81
N LYS A 67 -2.85 -3.01 -3.67
CA LYS A 67 -3.55 -2.90 -4.96
C LYS A 67 -2.68 -2.43 -6.15
N GLY A 68 -1.40 -2.09 -5.93
CA GLY A 68 -0.48 -1.62 -6.98
C GLY A 68 -0.01 -0.17 -6.84
N GLY A 69 -0.78 0.77 -6.27
CA GLY A 69 -0.43 2.19 -6.24
C GLY A 69 0.88 2.51 -5.49
N ARG A 70 1.09 1.99 -4.27
CA ARG A 70 2.35 2.16 -3.51
C ARG A 70 3.53 1.46 -4.21
N ALA A 71 3.26 0.33 -4.87
CA ALA A 71 4.26 -0.41 -5.63
C ALA A 71 4.76 0.39 -6.84
N ALA A 72 3.89 1.13 -7.53
CA ALA A 72 4.27 2.00 -8.63
C ALA A 72 5.19 3.16 -8.18
N ILE A 73 4.88 3.77 -7.02
CA ILE A 73 5.74 4.82 -6.42
C ILE A 73 7.12 4.23 -6.05
N ALA A 74 7.13 3.04 -5.45
CA ALA A 74 8.37 2.33 -5.10
C ALA A 74 9.21 2.00 -6.34
N ALA A 75 8.55 1.52 -7.41
CA ALA A 75 9.21 1.19 -8.67
C ALA A 75 9.86 2.43 -9.32
N ASP A 76 9.13 3.55 -9.39
CA ASP A 76 9.67 4.80 -9.90
C ASP A 76 10.88 5.28 -9.09
N HIS A 77 10.81 5.16 -7.76
CA HIS A 77 11.94 5.47 -6.89
C HIS A 77 13.15 4.57 -7.16
N LEU A 78 12.97 3.25 -7.30
CA LEU A 78 14.07 2.31 -7.57
C LEU A 78 14.69 2.55 -8.95
N LEU A 79 13.86 2.77 -10.00
CA LEU A 79 14.34 3.10 -11.35
C LEU A 79 15.21 4.36 -11.35
N LYS A 80 14.80 5.42 -10.63
CA LYS A 80 15.60 6.66 -10.48
C LYS A 80 16.91 6.44 -9.74
N ASN A 81 17.00 5.40 -8.90
CA ASN A 81 18.22 5.03 -8.18
C ASN A 81 19.08 3.97 -8.90
N GLY A 82 18.81 3.72 -10.19
CA GLY A 82 19.64 2.89 -11.07
C GLY A 82 19.36 1.39 -11.00
N TYR A 83 18.19 0.99 -10.50
CA TYR A 83 17.69 -0.38 -10.66
C TYR A 83 17.09 -0.52 -12.05
N SER A 84 17.39 -1.57 -12.80
CA SER A 84 16.98 -1.72 -14.21
C SER A 84 15.83 -2.74 -14.40
N GLN A 85 15.73 -3.73 -13.54
CA GLN A 85 14.77 -4.84 -13.65
C GLN A 85 13.73 -4.73 -12.54
N VAL A 86 12.81 -3.75 -12.69
CA VAL A 86 11.80 -3.45 -11.67
C VAL A 86 10.41 -3.64 -12.26
N HIS A 87 9.63 -4.51 -11.65
CA HIS A 87 8.28 -4.86 -12.08
C HIS A 87 7.26 -4.60 -10.98
N VAL A 88 6.13 -4.02 -11.33
CA VAL A 88 4.99 -3.83 -10.43
C VAL A 88 4.03 -5.01 -10.60
N VAL A 89 3.64 -5.63 -9.49
CA VAL A 89 2.64 -6.71 -9.53
C VAL A 89 1.25 -6.12 -9.69
N GLU A 90 0.59 -6.42 -10.80
CA GLU A 90 -0.75 -5.96 -11.11
C GLU A 90 -1.75 -6.38 -10.02
N GLY A 91 -2.56 -5.42 -9.54
CA GLY A 91 -3.53 -5.67 -8.46
C GLY A 91 -2.93 -6.04 -7.11
N GLY A 92 -1.60 -6.11 -7.00
CA GLY A 92 -0.86 -6.32 -5.75
C GLY A 92 -1.22 -7.62 -5.02
N THR A 93 -1.15 -7.58 -3.68
CA THR A 93 -1.45 -8.74 -2.83
C THR A 93 -2.89 -9.23 -2.98
N GLN A 94 -3.83 -8.37 -3.36
CA GLN A 94 -5.21 -8.81 -3.61
C GLN A 94 -5.29 -9.71 -4.84
N ALA A 95 -4.66 -9.33 -5.95
CA ALA A 95 -4.61 -10.15 -7.16
C ALA A 95 -3.78 -11.43 -6.94
N TRP A 96 -2.68 -11.36 -6.18
CA TRP A 96 -1.88 -12.53 -5.78
C TRP A 96 -2.73 -13.59 -5.09
N ILE A 97 -3.55 -13.17 -4.12
CA ILE A 97 -4.47 -14.07 -3.40
C ILE A 97 -5.58 -14.58 -4.32
N ALA A 98 -6.15 -13.73 -5.18
CA ALA A 98 -7.20 -14.11 -6.12
C ALA A 98 -6.70 -15.15 -7.15
N ALA A 99 -5.41 -15.10 -7.52
CA ALA A 99 -4.76 -16.09 -8.36
C ALA A 99 -4.46 -17.42 -7.62
N GLY A 100 -4.78 -17.53 -6.32
CA GLY A 100 -4.54 -18.74 -5.53
C GLY A 100 -3.06 -19.01 -5.23
N LEU A 101 -2.19 -18.00 -5.38
CA LEU A 101 -0.76 -18.14 -5.16
C LEU A 101 -0.41 -18.23 -3.66
N PRO A 102 0.72 -18.85 -3.31
CA PRO A 102 1.09 -19.13 -1.93
C PRO A 102 1.18 -17.88 -1.07
N ILE A 103 0.53 -17.91 0.10
CA ILE A 103 0.57 -16.83 1.11
C ILE A 103 0.90 -17.38 2.49
N VAL A 104 1.58 -16.56 3.28
CA VAL A 104 1.67 -16.72 4.73
C VAL A 104 0.57 -15.87 5.36
N SER A 105 -0.22 -16.45 6.25
CA SER A 105 -1.23 -15.73 7.03
C SER A 105 -1.10 -16.11 8.51
N LEU A 106 -0.77 -15.13 9.33
CA LEU A 106 -0.56 -15.33 10.78
C LEU A 106 -1.87 -15.26 11.59
N GLY A 107 -3.02 -15.31 10.92
CA GLY A 107 -4.34 -15.31 11.58
C GLY A 107 -4.76 -13.98 12.23
N LYS A 108 -3.86 -13.02 12.39
CA LYS A 108 -4.22 -11.66 12.82
C LYS A 108 -4.69 -10.87 11.60
N LYS A 109 -5.98 -10.68 11.45
CA LYS A 109 -6.55 -9.74 10.48
C LYS A 109 -6.11 -8.33 10.88
N SER A 110 -4.98 -7.83 10.36
CA SER A 110 -4.72 -6.40 10.44
C SER A 110 -5.77 -5.66 9.59
N ILE A 111 -6.34 -4.60 10.15
CA ILE A 111 -7.28 -3.76 9.41
C ILE A 111 -6.47 -2.99 8.37
N SER A 112 -6.75 -3.18 7.08
CA SER A 112 -6.05 -2.45 6.02
C SER A 112 -6.16 -0.94 6.25
N ILE A 113 -5.11 -0.19 5.88
CA ILE A 113 -5.09 1.29 6.03
C ILE A 113 -6.32 1.91 5.37
N GLU A 114 -6.75 1.41 4.23
CA GLU A 114 -7.95 1.88 3.53
C GLU A 114 -9.22 1.72 4.38
N ARG A 115 -9.37 0.61 5.09
CA ARG A 115 -10.50 0.42 6.02
C ARG A 115 -10.39 1.34 7.24
N GLN A 116 -9.19 1.56 7.77
CA GLN A 116 -8.95 2.49 8.88
C GLN A 116 -9.32 3.92 8.46
N VAL A 117 -8.94 4.35 7.25
CA VAL A 117 -9.30 5.67 6.68
C VAL A 117 -10.82 5.81 6.58
N ARG A 118 -11.53 4.80 6.04
CA ARG A 118 -13.00 4.85 5.92
C ARG A 118 -13.69 4.95 7.27
N ILE A 119 -13.22 4.20 8.28
CA ILE A 119 -13.76 4.23 9.64
C ILE A 119 -13.50 5.60 10.28
N ALA A 120 -12.27 6.11 10.20
CA ALA A 120 -11.90 7.39 10.78
C ALA A 120 -12.66 8.56 10.11
N ALA A 121 -12.67 8.61 8.79
CA ALA A 121 -13.37 9.66 8.05
C ALA A 121 -14.89 9.61 8.26
N GLY A 122 -15.49 8.43 8.19
CA GLY A 122 -16.91 8.26 8.47
C GLY A 122 -17.28 8.64 9.90
N GLY A 123 -16.45 8.29 10.89
CA GLY A 123 -16.61 8.67 12.28
C GLY A 123 -16.54 10.20 12.48
N LEU A 124 -15.60 10.89 11.84
CA LEU A 124 -15.50 12.36 11.91
C LEU A 124 -16.70 13.04 11.26
N VAL A 125 -17.19 12.56 10.12
CA VAL A 125 -18.40 13.09 9.48
C VAL A 125 -19.60 12.91 10.41
N LEU A 126 -19.80 11.73 10.96
CA LEU A 126 -20.92 11.44 11.87
C LEU A 126 -20.84 12.31 13.13
N LEU A 127 -19.65 12.45 13.72
CA LEU A 127 -19.42 13.32 14.88
C LEU A 127 -19.76 14.77 14.57
N GLY A 128 -19.29 15.31 13.43
CA GLY A 128 -19.58 16.68 13.02
C GLY A 128 -21.08 16.94 12.80
N VAL A 129 -21.81 15.96 12.24
CA VAL A 129 -23.26 16.04 12.08
C VAL A 129 -23.97 16.05 13.45
N ILE A 130 -23.65 15.12 14.33
CA ILE A 130 -24.26 15.02 15.67
C ILE A 130 -24.02 16.32 16.46
N LEU A 131 -22.78 16.79 16.53
CA LEU A 131 -22.45 18.05 17.23
C LEU A 131 -23.10 19.26 16.58
N GLY A 132 -23.24 19.24 15.24
CA GLY A 132 -23.90 20.29 14.47
C GLY A 132 -25.39 20.46 14.82
N PHE A 133 -26.08 19.36 15.09
CA PHE A 133 -27.49 19.40 15.48
C PHE A 133 -27.69 19.59 16.99
N LEU A 134 -26.80 19.04 17.84
CA LEU A 134 -27.00 19.09 19.28
C LEU A 134 -26.40 20.34 19.95
N ILE A 135 -25.31 20.91 19.40
CA ILE A 135 -24.57 21.99 20.05
C ILE A 135 -24.57 23.26 19.20
N ASN A 136 -23.98 23.21 18.00
CA ASN A 136 -23.87 24.39 17.13
C ASN A 136 -23.63 23.97 15.67
N HIS A 137 -24.38 24.59 14.75
CA HIS A 137 -24.28 24.32 13.30
C HIS A 137 -22.86 24.50 12.71
N VAL A 138 -21.98 25.23 13.39
CA VAL A 138 -20.57 25.39 12.98
C VAL A 138 -19.84 24.04 12.86
N PHE A 139 -20.23 23.04 13.65
CA PHE A 139 -19.65 21.69 13.56
C PHE A 139 -19.97 20.95 12.26
N LEU A 140 -20.98 21.39 11.49
CA LEU A 140 -21.24 20.85 10.14
C LEU A 140 -20.09 21.16 9.17
N LEU A 141 -19.31 22.23 9.42
CA LEU A 141 -18.13 22.54 8.62
C LEU A 141 -17.06 21.43 8.72
N LEU A 142 -16.97 20.74 9.86
CA LEU A 142 -16.07 19.59 10.02
C LEU A 142 -16.48 18.45 9.07
N SER A 143 -17.77 18.13 9.01
CA SER A 143 -18.28 17.11 8.09
C SER A 143 -18.06 17.49 6.62
N GLY A 144 -18.30 18.77 6.26
CA GLY A 144 -18.03 19.30 4.92
C GLY A 144 -16.54 19.22 4.54
N PHE A 145 -15.65 19.60 5.44
CA PHE A 145 -14.20 19.54 5.22
C PHE A 145 -13.72 18.10 4.99
N VAL A 146 -14.14 17.15 5.85
CA VAL A 146 -13.78 15.73 5.70
C VAL A 146 -14.36 15.16 4.40
N GLY A 147 -15.61 15.50 4.05
CA GLY A 147 -16.26 15.10 2.81
C GLY A 147 -15.51 15.59 1.56
N ALA A 148 -15.13 16.89 1.54
CA ALA A 148 -14.33 17.45 0.46
C ALA A 148 -12.95 16.77 0.34
N GLY A 149 -12.30 16.48 1.46
CA GLY A 149 -11.04 15.74 1.48
C GLY A 149 -11.15 14.33 0.92
N LEU A 150 -12.25 13.62 1.18
CA LEU A 150 -12.52 12.31 0.61
C LEU A 150 -12.74 12.36 -0.91
N ILE A 151 -13.43 13.38 -1.41
CA ILE A 151 -13.63 13.58 -2.86
C ILE A 151 -12.28 13.82 -3.55
N LEU A 152 -11.45 14.71 -3.00
CA LEU A 152 -10.10 14.99 -3.51
C LEU A 152 -9.24 13.72 -3.51
N ALA A 153 -9.26 12.96 -2.42
CA ALA A 153 -8.53 11.70 -2.32
C ALA A 153 -8.99 10.67 -3.37
N GLY A 154 -10.29 10.64 -3.68
CA GLY A 154 -10.84 9.74 -4.71
C GLY A 154 -10.46 10.14 -6.15
N ILE A 155 -10.26 11.44 -6.40
CA ILE A 155 -9.89 11.96 -7.75
C ILE A 155 -8.37 11.85 -7.98
N THR A 156 -7.57 12.11 -6.93
CA THR A 156 -6.11 12.24 -7.04
C THR A 156 -5.34 10.99 -6.63
N ASP A 157 -6.03 9.96 -6.11
CA ASP A 157 -5.43 8.79 -5.44
C ASP A 157 -4.46 9.15 -4.28
N TRP A 158 -4.46 10.42 -3.84
CA TRP A 158 -3.64 10.91 -2.75
C TRP A 158 -4.48 11.11 -1.48
N CYS A 159 -4.18 10.35 -0.42
CA CYS A 159 -4.90 10.40 0.84
C CYS A 159 -3.98 10.79 2.00
N GLY A 160 -4.04 12.06 2.44
CA GLY A 160 -3.24 12.54 3.58
C GLY A 160 -3.56 11.81 4.89
N MET A 161 -4.82 11.43 5.14
CA MET A 161 -5.21 10.62 6.30
C MET A 161 -4.59 9.21 6.26
N GLY A 162 -4.48 8.62 5.06
CA GLY A 162 -3.80 7.32 4.87
C GLY A 162 -2.32 7.38 5.25
N LEU A 163 -1.64 8.47 4.91
CA LEU A 163 -0.24 8.70 5.29
C LEU A 163 -0.07 8.87 6.80
N LEU A 164 -0.98 9.59 7.47
CA LEU A 164 -0.97 9.75 8.93
C LEU A 164 -1.20 8.42 9.63
N LEU A 165 -2.20 7.63 9.20
CA LEU A 165 -2.50 6.33 9.77
C LEU A 165 -1.38 5.31 9.53
N ALA A 166 -0.69 5.38 8.39
CA ALA A 166 0.47 4.52 8.12
C ALA A 166 1.61 4.73 9.13
N ARG A 167 1.74 5.96 9.69
CA ARG A 167 2.72 6.29 10.72
C ARG A 167 2.27 5.99 12.15
N ALA A 168 1.03 5.58 12.34
CA ALA A 168 0.49 5.28 13.66
C ALA A 168 1.22 4.09 14.31
N PRO A 169 1.41 4.07 15.64
CA PRO A 169 2.21 3.05 16.33
C PRO A 169 1.67 1.62 16.17
N TRP A 170 0.37 1.46 15.89
CA TRP A 170 -0.25 0.13 15.63
C TRP A 170 -0.10 -0.35 14.17
N ASN A 171 0.46 0.48 13.29
CA ASN A 171 0.73 0.15 11.88
C ASN A 171 2.24 0.08 11.58
N ARG A 172 3.08 0.31 12.58
CA ARG A 172 4.55 0.21 12.49
C ARG A 172 5.03 -1.19 12.83
#